data_23d896c543141a38b66ac02a747fc909
#
_entry.id   23d896c543141a38b66ac02a747fc909
#
_cell.length_a   1.000
_cell.length_b   1.000
_cell.length_c   1.000
_cell.angle_alpha   90.00
_cell.angle_beta   90.00
_cell.angle_gamma   90.00
#
_symmetry.space_group_name_H-M   'P 1'
#
loop_
_entity.id
_entity.type
_entity.pdbx_description
1 polymer ?
#
loop_
_entity_poly.entity_id
_entity_poly.type
_entity_poly.pdbx_seq_one_letter_code
_entity_poly.pdbx_strand_id
1 'polypeptide(L)'
;MMTEILKRYIDASNAFRKAGGSHEGAIALYDLLYDLQAKTQRTKEEERILADTYTLLEYHLSAYETFLRIADTTNYKEKSKLLVLEDKAKTHKNTFCIKDIRKLRAKQRQQPFQIGDFKKVDEFSLDIEYILSAKKVVIFNKEVEGKDFSFFINKDTPIESCFNKIKEYLEWLSDAKATLISYYNEHCAEYTPQADDNWYNTLEVYSGHLDIGSIGISAHISAGDIFSPDHLLEIDFEGKEITHIGWDG
;
A
#
# COMPACT_ATOMS: atom_id res chain seq x y z
N MET A 1 -21.28 32.71 11.83
CA MET A 1 -21.68 31.40 12.39
C MET A 1 -20.78 30.36 11.72
N MET A 2 -20.16 29.48 12.48
CA MET A 2 -19.30 28.41 11.92
C MET A 2 -20.18 27.39 11.19
N THR A 3 -19.78 27.01 9.97
CA THR A 3 -20.53 26.00 9.21
C THR A 3 -20.37 24.62 9.83
N GLU A 4 -21.33 23.71 9.61
CA GLU A 4 -21.26 22.35 10.13
C GLU A 4 -20.05 21.59 9.58
N ILE A 5 -19.74 21.78 8.30
CA ILE A 5 -18.59 21.14 7.66
C ILE A 5 -17.26 21.59 8.28
N LEU A 6 -17.13 22.87 8.63
CA LEU A 6 -15.95 23.39 9.30
C LEU A 6 -15.81 22.80 10.72
N LYS A 7 -16.92 22.65 11.44
CA LYS A 7 -16.91 22.01 12.76
C LYS A 7 -16.45 20.56 12.66
N ARG A 8 -17.02 19.79 11.74
CA ARG A 8 -16.62 18.39 11.49
C ARG A 8 -15.11 18.28 11.16
N TYR A 9 -14.57 19.19 10.33
CA TYR A 9 -13.15 19.23 10.03
C TYR A 9 -12.30 19.51 11.28
N ILE A 10 -12.68 20.48 12.09
CA ILE A 10 -11.96 20.80 13.33
C ILE A 10 -11.95 19.59 14.28
N ASP A 11 -13.09 18.94 14.47
CA ASP A 11 -13.21 17.78 15.36
C ASP A 11 -12.36 16.61 14.82
N ALA A 12 -12.45 16.28 13.52
CA ALA A 12 -11.69 15.22 12.88
C ALA A 12 -10.16 15.48 12.90
N SER A 13 -9.76 16.72 12.60
CA SER A 13 -8.34 17.11 12.59
C SER A 13 -7.71 17.08 13.98
N ASN A 14 -8.48 17.47 15.02
CA ASN A 14 -8.02 17.39 16.41
C ASN A 14 -7.92 15.94 16.88
N ALA A 15 -8.89 15.08 16.55
CA ALA A 15 -8.86 13.66 16.86
C ALA A 15 -7.65 12.99 16.21
N PHE A 16 -7.39 13.26 14.93
CA PHE A 16 -6.25 12.76 14.18
C PHE A 16 -4.91 13.14 14.82
N ARG A 17 -4.72 14.44 15.15
CA ARG A 17 -3.48 14.90 15.82
C ARG A 17 -3.32 14.30 17.20
N LYS A 18 -4.40 14.18 17.97
CA LYS A 18 -4.40 13.55 19.30
C LYS A 18 -4.01 12.05 19.22
N ALA A 19 -4.38 11.39 18.13
CA ALA A 19 -4.01 10.00 17.85
C ALA A 19 -2.60 9.86 17.21
N GLY A 20 -1.77 10.91 17.24
CA GLY A 20 -0.40 10.89 16.72
C GLY A 20 -0.31 10.72 15.19
N GLY A 21 -1.38 11.05 14.43
CA GLY A 21 -1.38 10.87 12.99
C GLY A 21 -1.61 9.43 12.53
N SER A 22 -2.12 8.57 13.41
CA SER A 22 -2.32 7.15 13.09
C SER A 22 -3.43 6.91 12.07
N HIS A 23 -3.40 5.75 11.40
CA HIS A 23 -4.43 5.32 10.46
C HIS A 23 -5.82 5.23 11.12
N GLU A 24 -5.91 4.79 12.37
CA GLU A 24 -7.15 4.79 13.15
C GLU A 24 -7.67 6.21 13.40
N GLY A 25 -6.78 7.13 13.73
CA GLY A 25 -7.12 8.54 13.93
C GLY A 25 -7.61 9.22 12.66
N ALA A 26 -7.25 8.70 11.49
CA ALA A 26 -7.63 9.25 10.19
C ALA A 26 -9.08 8.91 9.76
N ILE A 27 -9.78 8.00 10.44
CA ILE A 27 -11.14 7.54 10.04
C ILE A 27 -12.10 8.70 9.82
N ALA A 28 -12.19 9.63 10.79
CA ALA A 28 -13.09 10.78 10.69
C ALA A 28 -12.69 11.76 9.57
N LEU A 29 -11.40 11.88 9.27
CA LEU A 29 -10.91 12.65 8.11
C LEU A 29 -11.32 11.98 6.80
N TYR A 30 -11.30 10.65 6.72
CA TYR A 30 -11.75 9.91 5.54
C TYR A 30 -13.26 10.01 5.32
N ASP A 31 -14.07 9.97 6.38
CA ASP A 31 -15.52 10.19 6.26
C ASP A 31 -15.80 11.59 5.68
N LEU A 32 -15.11 12.60 6.17
CA LEU A 32 -15.22 13.97 5.65
C LEU A 32 -14.71 14.06 4.20
N LEU A 33 -13.60 13.40 3.88
CA LEU A 33 -13.02 13.35 2.54
C LEU A 33 -14.01 12.77 1.53
N TYR A 34 -14.60 11.62 1.84
CA TYR A 34 -15.56 10.96 0.95
C TYR A 34 -16.83 11.79 0.76
N ASP A 35 -17.35 12.40 1.83
CA ASP A 35 -18.50 13.31 1.75
C ASP A 35 -18.21 14.51 0.83
N LEU A 36 -17.02 15.10 0.95
CA LEU A 36 -16.62 16.22 0.08
C LEU A 36 -16.38 15.78 -1.37
N GLN A 37 -15.77 14.62 -1.59
CA GLN A 37 -15.56 14.07 -2.93
C GLN A 37 -16.87 13.73 -3.64
N ALA A 38 -17.88 13.25 -2.92
CA ALA A 38 -19.20 12.92 -3.47
C ALA A 38 -19.99 14.15 -3.96
N LYS A 39 -19.64 15.35 -3.54
CA LYS A 39 -20.32 16.57 -3.97
C LYS A 39 -19.93 16.95 -5.40
N THR A 40 -20.92 17.15 -6.24
CA THR A 40 -20.74 17.64 -7.63
C THR A 40 -20.30 19.11 -7.68
N GLN A 41 -20.72 19.90 -6.70
CA GLN A 41 -20.31 21.30 -6.54
C GLN A 41 -19.93 21.56 -5.08
N ARG A 42 -18.84 22.27 -4.86
CA ARG A 42 -18.34 22.66 -3.55
C ARG A 42 -18.18 24.16 -3.47
N THR A 43 -18.48 24.72 -2.30
CA THR A 43 -18.18 26.12 -1.97
C THR A 43 -16.66 26.32 -1.83
N LYS A 44 -16.21 27.58 -1.86
CA LYS A 44 -14.79 27.91 -1.61
C LYS A 44 -14.30 27.42 -0.24
N GLU A 45 -15.16 27.43 0.78
CA GLU A 45 -14.88 26.90 2.13
C GLU A 45 -14.69 25.39 2.09
N GLU A 46 -15.58 24.66 1.40
CA GLU A 46 -15.49 23.19 1.27
C GLU A 46 -14.27 22.76 0.46
N GLU A 47 -13.91 23.46 -0.61
CA GLU A 47 -12.66 23.22 -1.34
C GLU A 47 -11.43 23.45 -0.46
N ARG A 48 -11.46 24.46 0.41
CA ARG A 48 -10.38 24.72 1.36
C ARG A 48 -10.25 23.60 2.37
N ILE A 49 -11.37 23.16 2.95
CA ILE A 49 -11.41 22.02 3.89
C ILE A 49 -10.93 20.73 3.19
N LEU A 50 -11.32 20.50 1.95
CA LEU A 50 -10.84 19.37 1.15
C LEU A 50 -9.31 19.39 0.98
N ALA A 51 -8.76 20.54 0.62
CA ALA A 51 -7.29 20.71 0.49
C ALA A 51 -6.57 20.48 1.83
N ASP A 52 -7.13 21.00 2.94
CA ASP A 52 -6.56 20.82 4.28
C ASP A 52 -6.68 19.36 4.75
N THR A 53 -7.75 18.65 4.40
CA THR A 53 -7.92 17.23 4.67
C THR A 53 -6.90 16.40 3.89
N TYR A 54 -6.69 16.67 2.60
CA TYR A 54 -5.63 16.05 1.81
C TYR A 54 -4.24 16.31 2.41
N THR A 55 -3.99 17.53 2.89
CA THR A 55 -2.71 17.87 3.53
C THR A 55 -2.46 17.04 4.78
N LEU A 56 -3.46 16.85 5.63
CA LEU A 56 -3.34 16.02 6.85
C LEU A 56 -3.14 14.54 6.54
N LEU A 57 -3.74 14.06 5.46
CA LEU A 57 -3.62 12.68 5.00
C LEU A 57 -2.41 12.46 4.06
N GLU A 58 -1.57 13.48 3.88
CA GLU A 58 -0.33 13.44 3.07
C GLU A 58 -0.55 13.20 1.57
N TYR A 59 -1.76 13.46 1.06
CA TYR A 59 -2.03 13.51 -0.38
C TYR A 59 -1.56 14.85 -0.96
N HIS A 60 -0.26 15.05 -1.04
CA HIS A 60 0.35 16.36 -1.33
C HIS A 60 -0.02 16.91 -2.69
N LEU A 61 -0.04 16.09 -3.74
CA LEU A 61 -0.45 16.54 -5.08
C LEU A 61 -1.93 16.95 -5.09
N SER A 62 -2.81 16.13 -4.51
CA SER A 62 -4.25 16.43 -4.43
C SER A 62 -4.53 17.69 -3.58
N ALA A 63 -3.77 17.89 -2.50
CA ALA A 63 -3.85 19.11 -1.68
C ALA A 63 -3.48 20.36 -2.49
N TYR A 64 -2.36 20.30 -3.20
CA TYR A 64 -1.90 21.39 -4.08
C TYR A 64 -2.92 21.72 -5.17
N GLU A 65 -3.33 20.73 -5.95
CA GLU A 65 -4.28 20.92 -7.06
C GLU A 65 -5.63 21.47 -6.57
N THR A 66 -6.11 21.00 -5.41
CA THR A 66 -7.36 21.49 -4.83
C THR A 66 -7.22 22.91 -4.35
N PHE A 67 -6.16 23.26 -3.64
CA PHE A 67 -5.94 24.61 -3.13
C PHE A 67 -5.66 25.60 -4.24
N LEU A 68 -4.93 25.21 -5.29
CA LEU A 68 -4.62 26.06 -6.47
C LEU A 68 -5.88 26.62 -7.12
N ARG A 69 -6.97 25.84 -7.18
CA ARG A 69 -8.24 26.30 -7.80
C ARG A 69 -8.91 27.43 -7.07
N ILE A 70 -8.63 27.62 -5.79
CA ILE A 70 -9.34 28.59 -4.91
C ILE A 70 -8.44 29.66 -4.32
N ALA A 71 -7.11 29.52 -4.45
CA ALA A 71 -6.14 30.41 -3.82
C ALA A 71 -6.22 31.81 -4.42
N ASP A 72 -6.27 32.80 -3.54
CA ASP A 72 -6.07 34.23 -3.90
C ASP A 72 -4.56 34.52 -3.83
N THR A 73 -3.91 34.56 -4.99
CA THR A 73 -2.48 34.83 -5.09
C THR A 73 -2.09 36.27 -4.74
N THR A 74 -3.06 37.18 -4.58
CA THR A 74 -2.82 38.55 -4.08
C THR A 74 -2.70 38.56 -2.55
N ASN A 75 -3.28 37.54 -1.87
CA ASN A 75 -3.14 37.35 -0.44
C ASN A 75 -1.82 36.66 -0.13
N TYR A 76 -0.93 37.32 0.59
CA TYR A 76 0.39 36.80 0.94
C TYR A 76 0.34 35.43 1.66
N LYS A 77 -0.60 35.23 2.59
CA LYS A 77 -0.74 33.96 3.34
C LYS A 77 -1.15 32.81 2.42
N GLU A 78 -2.10 33.04 1.52
CA GLU A 78 -2.55 32.02 0.57
C GLU A 78 -1.45 31.70 -0.46
N LYS A 79 -0.75 32.73 -0.95
CA LYS A 79 0.42 32.56 -1.82
C LYS A 79 1.52 31.74 -1.15
N SER A 80 1.87 32.05 0.10
CA SER A 80 2.87 31.31 0.86
C SER A 80 2.47 29.85 1.08
N LYS A 81 1.19 29.59 1.44
CA LYS A 81 0.65 28.23 1.57
C LYS A 81 0.73 27.47 0.25
N LEU A 82 0.38 28.12 -0.86
CA LEU A 82 0.43 27.50 -2.19
C LEU A 82 1.84 27.07 -2.56
N LEU A 83 2.86 27.88 -2.28
CA LEU A 83 4.27 27.54 -2.54
C LEU A 83 4.72 26.31 -1.73
N VAL A 84 4.32 26.23 -0.46
CA VAL A 84 4.64 25.06 0.38
C VAL A 84 3.96 23.80 -0.13
N LEU A 85 2.70 23.89 -0.56
CA LEU A 85 1.97 22.73 -1.12
C LEU A 85 2.57 22.31 -2.46
N GLU A 86 3.00 23.27 -3.30
CA GLU A 86 3.64 23.00 -4.58
C GLU A 86 4.96 22.23 -4.41
N ASP A 87 5.79 22.66 -3.46
CA ASP A 87 7.07 22.00 -3.16
C ASP A 87 6.86 20.56 -2.72
N LYS A 88 5.96 20.33 -1.77
CA LYS A 88 5.59 18.98 -1.31
C LYS A 88 5.00 18.14 -2.43
N ALA A 89 4.14 18.71 -3.28
CA ALA A 89 3.54 17.99 -4.40
C ALA A 89 4.59 17.53 -5.44
N LYS A 90 5.63 18.35 -5.69
CA LYS A 90 6.74 17.99 -6.58
C LYS A 90 7.60 16.87 -6.01
N THR A 91 7.86 16.91 -4.70
CA THR A 91 8.75 15.96 -4.03
C THR A 91 8.05 14.62 -3.79
N HIS A 92 6.82 14.63 -3.24
CA HIS A 92 6.16 13.43 -2.74
C HIS A 92 4.94 12.99 -3.55
N LYS A 93 4.34 13.87 -4.37
CA LYS A 93 3.08 13.59 -5.09
C LYS A 93 1.97 13.12 -4.13
N ASN A 94 1.43 11.92 -4.36
CA ASN A 94 0.49 11.20 -3.48
C ASN A 94 1.10 9.85 -3.04
N THR A 95 2.43 9.81 -2.82
CA THR A 95 3.14 8.69 -2.23
C THR A 95 3.17 8.83 -0.70
N PHE A 96 3.28 7.72 0.01
CA PHE A 96 3.34 7.67 1.50
C PHE A 96 2.11 8.28 2.21
N CYS A 97 0.95 8.26 1.54
CA CYS A 97 -0.29 8.77 2.12
C CYS A 97 -0.74 7.91 3.31
N ILE A 98 -1.31 8.57 4.34
CA ILE A 98 -2.00 7.87 5.43
C ILE A 98 -3.31 7.31 4.87
N LYS A 99 -3.37 6.00 4.61
CA LYS A 99 -4.50 5.34 3.94
C LYS A 99 -5.66 5.06 4.91
N ASP A 100 -6.88 4.90 4.37
CA ASP A 100 -8.04 4.50 5.17
C ASP A 100 -7.87 3.07 5.67
N ILE A 101 -7.68 2.91 6.98
CA ILE A 101 -7.46 1.61 7.63
C ILE A 101 -8.60 0.61 7.37
N ARG A 102 -9.83 1.09 7.17
CA ARG A 102 -10.98 0.23 6.85
C ARG A 102 -10.81 -0.45 5.50
N LYS A 103 -10.24 0.27 4.51
CA LYS A 103 -9.90 -0.30 3.20
C LYS A 103 -8.72 -1.26 3.28
N LEU A 104 -7.71 -0.91 4.10
CA LEU A 104 -6.55 -1.76 4.31
C LEU A 104 -6.91 -3.09 5.01
N ARG A 105 -7.92 -3.07 5.91
CA ARG A 105 -8.45 -4.25 6.60
C ARG A 105 -9.44 -5.06 5.76
N ALA A 106 -9.98 -4.49 4.69
CA ALA A 106 -10.91 -5.21 3.82
C ALA A 106 -10.20 -6.42 3.20
N LYS A 107 -10.79 -7.62 3.38
CA LYS A 107 -10.19 -8.84 2.86
C LYS A 107 -10.18 -8.81 1.33
N GLN A 108 -8.99 -8.86 0.77
CA GLN A 108 -8.77 -9.04 -0.66
C GLN A 108 -8.88 -10.53 -1.01
N ARG A 109 -9.27 -10.82 -2.24
CA ARG A 109 -9.38 -12.20 -2.74
C ARG A 109 -8.55 -12.34 -3.99
N GLN A 110 -7.80 -13.42 -4.07
CA GLN A 110 -7.07 -13.78 -5.28
C GLN A 110 -8.03 -13.82 -6.47
N GLN A 111 -7.73 -13.04 -7.51
CA GLN A 111 -8.51 -13.09 -8.75
C GLN A 111 -8.28 -14.42 -9.46
N PRO A 112 -9.33 -15.03 -10.04
CA PRO A 112 -9.15 -16.23 -10.84
C PRO A 112 -8.23 -15.95 -12.02
N PHE A 113 -7.27 -16.84 -12.21
CA PHE A 113 -6.37 -16.82 -13.37
C PHE A 113 -6.20 -18.24 -13.92
N GLN A 114 -5.74 -18.33 -15.15
CA GLN A 114 -5.53 -19.58 -15.88
C GLN A 114 -4.16 -19.55 -16.55
N ILE A 115 -3.70 -20.69 -17.05
CA ILE A 115 -2.36 -20.82 -17.67
C ILE A 115 -2.15 -19.78 -18.77
N GLY A 116 -3.19 -19.50 -19.59
CA GLY A 116 -3.12 -18.51 -20.65
C GLY A 116 -2.92 -17.05 -20.18
N ASP A 117 -3.09 -16.75 -18.89
CA ASP A 117 -2.83 -15.42 -18.33
C ASP A 117 -1.32 -15.18 -18.06
N PHE A 118 -0.51 -16.26 -18.02
CA PHE A 118 0.92 -16.15 -17.87
C PHE A 118 1.58 -15.70 -19.17
N LYS A 119 2.28 -14.59 -19.09
CA LYS A 119 3.04 -14.03 -20.20
C LYS A 119 4.53 -14.22 -19.94
N LYS A 120 5.19 -14.92 -20.82
CA LYS A 120 6.66 -15.04 -20.79
C LYS A 120 7.28 -13.65 -21.01
N VAL A 121 8.20 -13.27 -20.13
CA VAL A 121 8.93 -11.99 -20.17
C VAL A 121 10.37 -12.22 -20.59
N ASP A 122 11.06 -13.18 -19.96
CA ASP A 122 12.46 -13.47 -20.21
C ASP A 122 12.76 -14.96 -20.07
N GLU A 123 13.97 -15.35 -20.49
CA GLU A 123 14.47 -16.71 -20.41
C GLU A 123 15.93 -16.70 -19.98
N PHE A 124 16.18 -17.25 -18.79
CA PHE A 124 17.51 -17.41 -18.21
C PHE A 124 18.09 -18.79 -18.53
N SER A 125 19.28 -19.10 -18.04
CA SER A 125 19.94 -20.41 -18.29
C SER A 125 19.11 -21.60 -17.81
N LEU A 126 18.50 -21.51 -16.63
CA LEU A 126 17.75 -22.59 -15.99
C LEU A 126 16.24 -22.34 -15.93
N ASP A 127 15.80 -21.09 -15.94
CA ASP A 127 14.43 -20.71 -15.66
C ASP A 127 13.82 -19.84 -16.76
N ILE A 128 12.50 -19.83 -16.81
CA ILE A 128 11.71 -18.90 -17.64
C ILE A 128 10.93 -17.99 -16.71
N GLU A 129 11.03 -16.69 -16.92
CA GLU A 129 10.26 -15.69 -16.20
C GLU A 129 8.91 -15.47 -16.85
N TYR A 130 7.87 -15.52 -16.02
CA TYR A 130 6.50 -15.19 -16.39
C TYR A 130 5.93 -14.11 -15.47
N ILE A 131 4.97 -13.35 -16.00
CA ILE A 131 4.14 -12.40 -15.25
C ILE A 131 2.65 -12.60 -15.57
N LEU A 132 1.76 -12.13 -14.70
CA LEU A 132 0.31 -12.06 -14.93
C LEU A 132 -0.09 -10.64 -15.38
N SER A 133 0.39 -10.18 -16.54
CA SER A 133 0.37 -8.77 -16.98
C SER A 133 -1.01 -8.09 -16.97
N ALA A 134 -2.10 -8.85 -17.09
CA ALA A 134 -3.47 -8.34 -17.12
C ALA A 134 -4.27 -8.65 -15.84
N LYS A 135 -3.62 -9.17 -14.82
CA LYS A 135 -4.23 -9.60 -13.55
C LYS A 135 -3.48 -8.97 -12.39
N LYS A 136 -4.11 -8.98 -11.22
CA LYS A 136 -3.45 -8.68 -9.95
C LYS A 136 -3.26 -9.97 -9.17
N VAL A 137 -2.20 -10.01 -8.38
CA VAL A 137 -1.98 -11.02 -7.35
C VAL A 137 -2.27 -10.43 -5.97
N VAL A 138 -2.74 -11.24 -5.05
CA VAL A 138 -2.95 -10.80 -3.66
C VAL A 138 -1.86 -11.42 -2.79
N ILE A 139 -1.06 -10.57 -2.18
CA ILE A 139 0.02 -10.93 -1.25
C ILE A 139 -0.23 -10.18 0.07
N PHE A 140 -0.25 -10.88 1.19
CA PHE A 140 -0.48 -10.29 2.52
C PHE A 140 -1.71 -9.39 2.58
N ASN A 141 -2.82 -9.83 1.94
CA ASN A 141 -4.05 -9.05 1.82
C ASN A 141 -3.90 -7.72 1.03
N LYS A 142 -2.86 -7.59 0.17
CA LYS A 142 -2.63 -6.44 -0.71
C LYS A 142 -2.70 -6.86 -2.17
N GLU A 143 -3.35 -6.06 -2.99
CA GLU A 143 -3.31 -6.22 -4.44
C GLU A 143 -2.00 -5.68 -5.00
N VAL A 144 -1.24 -6.54 -5.68
CA VAL A 144 -0.02 -6.22 -6.41
C VAL A 144 -0.30 -6.35 -7.90
N GLU A 145 0.13 -5.39 -8.70
CA GLU A 145 -0.02 -5.49 -10.16
C GLU A 145 0.80 -6.69 -10.66
N GLY A 146 0.19 -7.52 -11.50
CA GLY A 146 0.83 -8.76 -11.92
C GLY A 146 2.10 -8.58 -12.75
N LYS A 147 2.40 -7.36 -13.23
CA LYS A 147 3.68 -6.99 -13.84
C LYS A 147 4.80 -6.76 -12.81
N ASP A 148 4.43 -6.50 -11.55
CA ASP A 148 5.35 -6.26 -10.44
C ASP A 148 5.54 -7.54 -9.60
N PHE A 149 5.04 -8.69 -10.12
CA PHE A 149 5.16 -9.99 -9.50
C PHE A 149 5.54 -11.06 -10.53
N SER A 150 6.76 -11.62 -10.40
CA SER A 150 7.32 -12.57 -11.35
C SER A 150 7.20 -14.02 -10.88
N PHE A 151 7.19 -14.94 -11.83
CA PHE A 151 7.20 -16.39 -11.62
C PHE A 151 8.38 -16.98 -12.41
N PHE A 152 9.40 -17.42 -11.72
CA PHE A 152 10.55 -18.13 -12.31
C PHE A 152 10.26 -19.63 -12.29
N ILE A 153 10.03 -20.21 -13.46
CA ILE A 153 9.69 -21.62 -13.61
C ILE A 153 10.86 -22.32 -14.28
N ASN A 154 11.37 -23.37 -13.65
CA ASN A 154 12.45 -24.16 -14.22
C ASN A 154 12.06 -24.70 -15.60
N LYS A 155 12.94 -24.61 -16.59
CA LYS A 155 12.69 -25.00 -17.99
C LYS A 155 12.26 -26.44 -18.17
N ASP A 156 12.72 -27.33 -17.29
CA ASP A 156 12.36 -28.76 -17.32
C ASP A 156 10.98 -29.02 -16.68
N THR A 157 10.31 -27.98 -16.15
CA THR A 157 9.01 -28.05 -15.48
C THR A 157 7.93 -27.38 -16.35
N PRO A 158 7.07 -28.14 -17.03
CA PRO A 158 5.95 -27.55 -17.76
C PRO A 158 5.02 -26.78 -16.81
N ILE A 159 4.60 -25.58 -17.21
CA ILE A 159 3.73 -24.71 -16.40
C ILE A 159 2.43 -25.43 -15.99
N GLU A 160 1.92 -26.31 -16.85
CA GLU A 160 0.72 -27.13 -16.59
C GLU A 160 0.90 -28.01 -15.38
N SER A 161 2.11 -28.51 -15.12
CA SER A 161 2.40 -29.42 -14.01
C SER A 161 2.51 -28.70 -12.66
N CYS A 162 2.86 -27.41 -12.65
CA CYS A 162 3.04 -26.62 -11.43
C CYS A 162 1.89 -25.62 -11.18
N PHE A 163 0.98 -25.44 -12.15
CA PHE A 163 -0.08 -24.43 -12.08
C PHE A 163 -0.95 -24.51 -10.83
N ASN A 164 -1.41 -25.69 -10.46
CA ASN A 164 -2.22 -25.86 -9.26
C ASN A 164 -1.43 -25.55 -7.98
N LYS A 165 -0.16 -25.92 -7.92
CA LYS A 165 0.72 -25.59 -6.79
C LYS A 165 0.91 -24.07 -6.66
N ILE A 166 1.08 -23.37 -7.78
CA ILE A 166 1.17 -21.90 -7.80
C ILE A 166 -0.11 -21.27 -7.26
N LYS A 167 -1.30 -21.76 -7.68
CA LYS A 167 -2.57 -21.26 -7.17
C LYS A 167 -2.73 -21.46 -5.67
N GLU A 168 -2.46 -22.65 -5.18
CA GLU A 168 -2.54 -22.98 -3.75
C GLU A 168 -1.53 -22.16 -2.93
N TYR A 169 -0.37 -21.90 -3.48
CA TYR A 169 0.65 -21.10 -2.82
C TYR A 169 0.24 -19.62 -2.74
N LEU A 170 -0.25 -19.04 -3.84
CA LEU A 170 -0.75 -17.66 -3.86
C LEU A 170 -1.97 -17.48 -2.95
N GLU A 171 -2.87 -18.46 -2.89
CA GLU A 171 -4.02 -18.42 -1.98
C GLU A 171 -3.55 -18.41 -0.51
N TRP A 172 -2.55 -19.21 -0.16
CA TRP A 172 -1.93 -19.18 1.17
C TRP A 172 -1.21 -17.85 1.42
N LEU A 173 -0.39 -17.38 0.48
CA LEU A 173 0.38 -16.14 0.61
C LEU A 173 -0.51 -14.91 0.72
N SER A 174 -1.73 -14.98 0.17
CA SER A 174 -2.72 -13.92 0.27
C SER A 174 -3.13 -13.61 1.71
N ASP A 175 -3.00 -14.57 2.64
CA ASP A 175 -3.36 -14.43 4.05
C ASP A 175 -2.34 -15.12 4.99
N ALA A 176 -1.05 -14.90 4.75
CA ALA A 176 0.04 -15.44 5.58
C ALA A 176 0.26 -14.64 6.89
N LYS A 177 -0.78 -13.94 7.38
CA LYS A 177 -0.71 -13.01 8.52
C LYS A 177 -0.13 -13.64 9.78
N ALA A 178 -0.65 -14.79 10.20
CA ALA A 178 -0.22 -15.40 11.45
C ALA A 178 1.26 -15.81 11.40
N THR A 179 1.70 -16.39 10.27
CA THR A 179 3.08 -16.77 10.03
C THR A 179 3.99 -15.54 10.08
N LEU A 180 3.60 -14.47 9.40
CA LEU A 180 4.42 -13.26 9.30
C LEU A 180 4.56 -12.54 10.65
N ILE A 181 3.46 -12.32 11.38
CA ILE A 181 3.48 -11.69 12.70
C ILE A 181 4.30 -12.53 13.70
N SER A 182 4.13 -13.85 13.70
CA SER A 182 4.85 -14.72 14.61
C SER A 182 6.35 -14.66 14.37
N TYR A 183 6.77 -14.84 13.12
CA TYR A 183 8.19 -14.80 12.76
C TYR A 183 8.83 -13.43 13.07
N TYR A 184 8.14 -12.34 12.69
CA TYR A 184 8.62 -10.98 12.94
C TYR A 184 8.86 -10.74 14.44
N ASN A 185 7.90 -11.12 15.28
CA ASN A 185 7.98 -10.93 16.72
C ASN A 185 9.06 -11.81 17.39
N GLU A 186 9.35 -12.96 16.81
CA GLU A 186 10.39 -13.86 17.32
C GLU A 186 11.81 -13.39 16.94
N HIS A 187 11.98 -12.82 15.72
CA HIS A 187 13.31 -12.58 15.16
C HIS A 187 13.67 -11.09 14.99
N CYS A 188 12.69 -10.20 14.92
CA CYS A 188 12.92 -8.78 14.61
C CYS A 188 12.57 -7.85 15.77
N ALA A 189 11.69 -8.25 16.69
CA ALA A 189 11.19 -7.37 17.77
C ALA A 189 12.23 -7.00 18.85
N GLU A 190 13.46 -7.49 18.75
CA GLU A 190 14.57 -6.99 19.56
C GLU A 190 14.97 -5.56 19.16
N TYR A 191 14.80 -5.21 17.89
CA TYR A 191 15.25 -3.93 17.29
C TYR A 191 14.10 -3.02 16.87
N THR A 192 12.86 -3.54 16.86
CA THR A 192 11.66 -2.85 16.38
C THR A 192 10.49 -3.06 17.36
N PRO A 193 9.41 -2.27 17.27
CA PRO A 193 8.16 -2.60 17.95
C PRO A 193 7.63 -3.98 17.57
N GLN A 194 6.82 -4.60 18.42
CA GLN A 194 6.16 -5.85 18.09
C GLN A 194 5.12 -5.64 16.97
N ALA A 195 5.13 -6.54 16.00
CA ALA A 195 4.14 -6.61 14.95
C ALA A 195 2.79 -7.09 15.51
N ASP A 196 1.74 -6.44 15.06
CA ASP A 196 0.35 -6.74 15.39
C ASP A 196 -0.54 -6.68 14.14
N ASP A 197 -1.84 -6.78 14.33
CA ASP A 197 -2.82 -6.65 13.26
C ASP A 197 -2.72 -5.31 12.53
N ASN A 198 -2.38 -4.24 13.23
CA ASN A 198 -2.22 -2.93 12.61
C ASN A 198 -0.99 -2.89 11.72
N TRP A 199 0.15 -3.37 12.20
CA TRP A 199 1.37 -3.49 11.40
C TRP A 199 1.10 -4.29 10.11
N TYR A 200 0.51 -5.48 10.19
CA TYR A 200 0.18 -6.30 9.02
C TYR A 200 -0.77 -5.56 8.05
N ASN A 201 -1.81 -4.91 8.57
CA ASN A 201 -2.76 -4.18 7.74
C ASN A 201 -2.17 -2.94 7.06
N THR A 202 -1.10 -2.37 7.60
CA THR A 202 -0.42 -1.19 7.04
C THR A 202 0.76 -1.52 6.15
N LEU A 203 1.17 -2.79 6.03
CA LEU A 203 2.16 -3.21 5.04
C LEU A 203 1.78 -2.75 3.63
N GLU A 204 2.77 -2.34 2.86
CA GLU A 204 2.65 -2.01 1.44
C GLU A 204 3.52 -2.96 0.63
N VAL A 205 2.93 -3.92 -0.07
CA VAL A 205 3.68 -4.83 -0.93
C VAL A 205 3.96 -4.13 -2.26
N TYR A 206 5.23 -4.01 -2.62
CA TYR A 206 5.66 -3.34 -3.84
C TYR A 206 5.90 -4.31 -4.97
N SER A 207 6.61 -5.40 -4.71
CA SER A 207 6.97 -6.41 -5.69
C SER A 207 7.26 -7.75 -5.03
N GLY A 208 7.50 -8.75 -5.82
CA GLY A 208 7.97 -10.06 -5.38
C GLY A 208 8.08 -11.05 -6.50
N HIS A 209 8.56 -12.25 -6.17
CA HIS A 209 8.58 -13.34 -7.11
C HIS A 209 8.41 -14.70 -6.43
N LEU A 210 8.04 -15.69 -7.23
CA LEU A 210 8.08 -17.10 -6.87
C LEU A 210 9.13 -17.81 -7.73
N ASP A 211 9.97 -18.61 -7.09
CA ASP A 211 10.83 -19.57 -7.76
C ASP A 211 10.19 -20.95 -7.66
N ILE A 212 9.85 -21.52 -8.81
CA ILE A 212 9.14 -22.80 -8.93
C ILE A 212 10.11 -23.84 -9.48
N GLY A 213 10.68 -24.61 -8.57
CA GLY A 213 11.58 -25.72 -8.90
C GLY A 213 10.90 -27.10 -8.77
N SER A 214 11.68 -28.13 -9.09
CA SER A 214 11.24 -29.54 -8.93
C SER A 214 11.00 -29.92 -7.47
N ILE A 215 11.69 -29.29 -6.52
CA ILE A 215 11.67 -29.63 -5.09
C ILE A 215 10.54 -28.86 -4.37
N GLY A 216 10.27 -27.63 -4.76
CA GLY A 216 9.29 -26.79 -4.05
C GLY A 216 9.09 -25.43 -4.69
N ILE A 217 8.42 -24.57 -3.95
CA ILE A 217 8.25 -23.16 -4.27
C ILE A 217 8.95 -22.36 -3.16
N SER A 218 9.79 -21.41 -3.54
CA SER A 218 10.25 -20.33 -2.68
C SER A 218 9.66 -19.00 -3.12
N ALA A 219 9.64 -18.02 -2.24
CA ALA A 219 9.15 -16.69 -2.54
C ALA A 219 10.05 -15.63 -1.92
N HIS A 220 10.17 -14.52 -2.64
CA HIS A 220 10.78 -13.29 -2.14
C HIS A 220 9.79 -12.15 -2.31
N ILE A 221 9.55 -11.37 -1.24
CA ILE A 221 8.58 -10.28 -1.22
C ILE A 221 9.24 -9.01 -0.69
N SER A 222 9.16 -7.94 -1.49
CA SER A 222 9.59 -6.61 -1.07
C SER A 222 8.38 -5.78 -0.64
N ALA A 223 8.43 -5.26 0.57
CA ALA A 223 7.35 -4.50 1.17
C ALA A 223 7.87 -3.25 1.91
N GLY A 224 6.99 -2.30 2.19
CA GLY A 224 7.21 -1.23 3.13
C GLY A 224 6.48 -1.50 4.43
N ASP A 225 7.06 -1.10 5.55
CA ASP A 225 6.42 -1.18 6.85
C ASP A 225 6.47 0.17 7.61
N ILE A 226 5.57 0.31 8.61
CA ILE A 226 5.47 1.54 9.40
C ILE A 226 6.59 1.71 10.44
N PHE A 227 7.37 0.67 10.71
CA PHE A 227 8.44 0.71 11.72
C PHE A 227 9.77 1.19 11.12
N SER A 228 9.96 0.97 9.80
CA SER A 228 11.14 1.39 9.04
C SER A 228 10.72 2.00 7.70
N PRO A 229 10.08 3.18 7.70
CA PRO A 229 9.46 3.73 6.49
C PRO A 229 10.46 4.14 5.39
N ASP A 230 11.74 4.28 5.73
CA ASP A 230 12.80 4.65 4.79
C ASP A 230 13.54 3.43 4.20
N HIS A 231 13.15 2.21 4.57
CA HIS A 231 13.77 0.96 4.13
C HIS A 231 12.74 0.00 3.53
N LEU A 232 13.19 -0.85 2.62
CA LEU A 232 12.38 -1.98 2.14
C LEU A 232 12.49 -3.13 3.12
N LEU A 233 11.35 -3.72 3.45
CA LEU A 233 11.24 -4.96 4.21
C LEU A 233 11.30 -6.11 3.21
N GLU A 234 12.38 -6.90 3.26
CA GLU A 234 12.59 -8.07 2.42
C GLU A 234 12.23 -9.33 3.18
N ILE A 235 11.39 -10.19 2.60
CA ILE A 235 10.83 -11.38 3.24
C ILE A 235 11.04 -12.58 2.32
N ASP A 236 11.82 -13.56 2.78
CA ASP A 236 12.10 -14.80 2.07
C ASP A 236 11.33 -15.98 2.66
N PHE A 237 10.82 -16.83 1.78
CA PHE A 237 10.10 -18.06 2.14
C PHE A 237 10.71 -19.27 1.43
N GLU A 238 10.83 -20.37 2.17
CA GLU A 238 11.01 -21.72 1.63
C GLU A 238 9.74 -22.52 1.92
N GLY A 239 9.01 -22.89 0.89
CA GLY A 239 7.65 -23.41 1.07
C GLY A 239 6.78 -22.39 1.78
N LYS A 240 6.19 -22.78 2.90
CA LYS A 240 5.33 -21.91 3.72
C LYS A 240 6.01 -21.41 5.01
N GLU A 241 7.32 -21.57 5.11
CA GLU A 241 8.12 -21.13 6.24
C GLU A 241 8.93 -19.88 5.85
N ILE A 242 8.99 -18.91 6.73
CA ILE A 242 9.84 -17.73 6.54
C ILE A 242 11.26 -18.12 6.94
N THR A 243 12.20 -17.88 6.06
CA THR A 243 13.62 -18.15 6.29
C THR A 243 14.39 -16.89 6.63
N HIS A 244 13.93 -15.75 6.17
CA HIS A 244 14.58 -14.47 6.44
C HIS A 244 13.57 -13.32 6.42
N ILE A 245 13.77 -12.35 7.32
CA ILE A 245 13.23 -10.99 7.25
C ILE A 245 14.38 -10.04 7.50
N GLY A 246 14.55 -9.07 6.62
CA GLY A 246 15.58 -8.02 6.74
C GLY A 246 15.10 -6.69 6.15
N TRP A 247 15.92 -5.68 6.31
CA TRP A 247 15.70 -4.36 5.70
C TRP A 247 16.85 -4.04 4.75
N ASP A 248 16.48 -3.63 3.53
CA ASP A 248 17.41 -3.11 2.56
C ASP A 248 17.57 -1.59 2.77
N GLY A 249 18.83 -1.11 2.87
CA GLY A 249 19.17 0.29 3.07
C GLY A 249 20.64 0.56 3.32
#